data_1d0983fec5003a044b9362777664008b
#
_entry.id   1d0983fec5003a044b9362777664008b
#
_cell.length_a   1.000
_cell.length_b   1.000
_cell.length_c   1.000
_cell.angle_alpha   90.00
_cell.angle_beta   90.00
_cell.angle_gamma   90.00
#
_symmetry.space_group_name_H-M   'P 1'
#
loop_
_entity.id
_entity.type
_entity.pdbx_description
1 polymer ?
#
loop_
_entity_poly.entity_id
_entity_poly.type
_entity_poly.pdbx_seq_one_letter_code
_entity_poly.pdbx_strand_id
1 'polypeptide(L)'
;MSDDLNKLNQAIEDASSEAEDTLKDMYLTFRLGHEDYGIEIRYVTEIVGMQKITEVPDMPMFVKGVVNLRGQVIPVIDMRLRFNMPPQDYDERTCIVVVNIGGAQVGLVVDTVNEVRNIEESQVSPPPKAAGADSAQYIQGMGKVGESVVILLEGKRLLREHEMAAFA
;
A
#
# COMPACT_ATOMS: atom_id res chain seq x y z
N MET A 1 -2.68 -11.33 -16.17
CA MET A 1 -2.73 -10.40 -15.03
C MET A 1 -4.03 -10.48 -14.22
N SER A 2 -5.20 -10.56 -14.88
CA SER A 2 -6.48 -10.67 -14.14
C SER A 2 -6.58 -11.90 -13.26
N ASP A 3 -5.99 -13.03 -13.67
CA ASP A 3 -5.99 -14.24 -12.85
C ASP A 3 -5.16 -14.09 -11.58
N ASP A 4 -4.03 -13.39 -11.70
CA ASP A 4 -3.16 -13.14 -10.54
C ASP A 4 -3.84 -12.21 -9.53
N LEU A 5 -4.53 -11.18 -10.04
CA LEU A 5 -5.30 -10.28 -9.17
C LEU A 5 -6.45 -11.00 -8.48
N ASN A 6 -7.12 -11.91 -9.21
CA ASN A 6 -8.21 -12.71 -8.62
C ASN A 6 -7.69 -13.59 -7.48
N LYS A 7 -6.53 -14.21 -7.66
CA LYS A 7 -5.93 -15.04 -6.63
C LYS A 7 -5.55 -14.20 -5.41
N LEU A 8 -4.99 -13.02 -5.64
CA LEU A 8 -4.61 -12.12 -4.55
C LEU A 8 -5.84 -11.61 -3.81
N ASN A 9 -6.89 -11.22 -4.53
CA ASN A 9 -8.13 -10.79 -3.92
C ASN A 9 -8.80 -11.90 -3.14
N GLN A 10 -8.73 -13.14 -3.63
CA GLN A 10 -9.24 -14.29 -2.89
C GLN A 10 -8.46 -14.49 -1.59
N ALA A 11 -7.14 -14.35 -1.63
CA ALA A 11 -6.31 -14.44 -0.44
C ALA A 11 -6.67 -13.35 0.58
N ILE A 12 -6.98 -12.17 0.10
CA ILE A 12 -7.40 -11.04 0.96
C ILE A 12 -8.76 -11.36 1.62
N GLU A 13 -9.72 -11.88 0.85
CA GLU A 13 -11.02 -12.28 1.39
C GLU A 13 -10.88 -13.39 2.43
N ASP A 14 -10.06 -14.39 2.13
CA ASP A 14 -9.80 -15.50 3.04
C ASP A 14 -9.18 -14.97 4.34
N ALA A 15 -8.25 -14.05 4.24
CA ALA A 15 -7.61 -13.43 5.40
C ALA A 15 -8.62 -12.63 6.22
N SER A 16 -9.52 -11.86 5.55
CA SER A 16 -10.49 -11.02 6.27
C SER A 16 -11.52 -11.83 7.04
N SER A 17 -11.72 -13.11 6.69
CA SER A 17 -12.61 -14.01 7.42
C SER A 17 -11.94 -14.67 8.63
N GLU A 18 -10.63 -14.49 8.75
CA GLU A 18 -9.86 -15.04 9.87
C GLU A 18 -9.97 -14.16 11.11
N ALA A 19 -9.69 -14.73 12.27
CA ALA A 19 -9.63 -13.97 13.52
C ALA A 19 -8.45 -12.99 13.48
N GLU A 20 -8.56 -11.87 14.20
CA GLU A 20 -7.50 -10.85 14.25
C GLU A 20 -6.13 -11.44 14.60
N ASP A 21 -6.10 -12.45 15.47
CA ASP A 21 -4.84 -13.09 15.87
C ASP A 21 -4.15 -13.79 14.71
N THR A 22 -4.93 -14.30 13.75
CA THR A 22 -4.38 -14.97 12.56
C THR A 22 -3.98 -13.96 11.49
N LEU A 23 -4.55 -12.75 11.51
CA LEU A 23 -4.15 -11.68 10.58
C LEU A 23 -2.86 -11.01 10.99
N LYS A 24 -2.49 -11.16 12.25
CA LYS A 24 -1.23 -10.64 12.75
C LYS A 24 -0.10 -11.23 11.93
N ASP A 25 0.88 -10.40 11.58
CA ASP A 25 2.06 -10.81 10.83
C ASP A 25 1.79 -11.14 9.35
N MET A 26 0.58 -10.93 8.86
CA MET A 26 0.28 -11.11 7.44
C MET A 26 0.37 -9.77 6.71
N TYR A 27 1.08 -9.77 5.60
CA TYR A 27 1.36 -8.57 4.82
C TYR A 27 1.10 -8.82 3.34
N LEU A 28 0.52 -7.82 2.68
CA LEU A 28 0.51 -7.78 1.23
C LEU A 28 1.82 -7.15 0.79
N THR A 29 2.58 -7.85 -0.05
CA THR A 29 3.85 -7.33 -0.54
C THR A 29 3.70 -6.80 -1.95
N PHE A 30 4.39 -5.71 -2.22
CA PHE A 30 4.37 -5.04 -3.52
C PHE A 30 5.72 -4.40 -3.77
N ARG A 31 5.95 -3.99 -5.01
CA ARG A 31 7.23 -3.43 -5.42
C ARG A 31 7.10 -1.96 -5.81
N LEU A 32 8.08 -1.19 -5.37
CA LEU A 32 8.31 0.19 -5.82
C LEU A 32 9.80 0.28 -6.17
N GLY A 33 10.08 0.54 -7.46
CA GLY A 33 11.45 0.53 -7.94
C GLY A 33 12.08 -0.85 -7.80
N HIS A 34 13.16 -0.93 -7.07
CA HIS A 34 13.90 -2.18 -6.88
C HIS A 34 13.65 -2.83 -5.52
N GLU A 35 12.79 -2.23 -4.71
CA GLU A 35 12.59 -2.69 -3.34
C GLU A 35 11.19 -3.26 -3.13
N ASP A 36 11.11 -4.26 -2.25
CA ASP A 36 9.84 -4.84 -1.84
C ASP A 36 9.34 -4.15 -0.58
N TYR A 37 8.04 -3.84 -0.58
CA TYR A 37 7.35 -3.20 0.54
C TYR A 37 6.23 -4.10 0.98
N GLY A 38 5.78 -3.92 2.21
CA GLY A 38 4.64 -4.67 2.73
C GLY A 38 3.72 -3.77 3.54
N ILE A 39 2.43 -4.04 3.45
CA ILE A 39 1.42 -3.39 4.27
C ILE A 39 0.58 -4.47 4.95
N GLU A 40 0.21 -4.25 6.21
CA GLU A 40 -0.59 -5.22 6.94
C GLU A 40 -1.87 -5.54 6.18
N ILE A 41 -2.17 -6.83 6.06
CA ILE A 41 -3.31 -7.29 5.27
C ILE A 41 -4.64 -6.77 5.81
N ARG A 42 -4.70 -6.50 7.11
CA ARG A 42 -5.94 -5.99 7.75
C ARG A 42 -6.41 -4.66 7.18
N TYR A 43 -5.51 -3.88 6.57
CA TYR A 43 -5.87 -2.61 5.96
C TYR A 43 -6.33 -2.75 4.51
N VAL A 44 -6.03 -3.87 3.86
CA VAL A 44 -6.26 -4.04 2.44
C VAL A 44 -7.67 -4.55 2.18
N THR A 45 -8.44 -3.84 1.36
CA THR A 45 -9.78 -4.26 0.99
C THR A 45 -9.79 -5.01 -0.34
N GLU A 46 -9.04 -4.53 -1.32
CA GLU A 46 -8.93 -5.20 -2.62
C GLU A 46 -7.77 -4.63 -3.42
N ILE A 47 -7.43 -5.32 -4.51
CA ILE A 47 -6.44 -4.88 -5.47
C ILE A 47 -7.13 -4.80 -6.82
N VAL A 48 -6.98 -3.67 -7.51
CA VAL A 48 -7.54 -3.50 -8.85
C VAL A 48 -6.44 -3.07 -9.81
N GLY A 49 -6.64 -3.34 -11.10
CA GLY A 49 -5.77 -2.80 -12.14
C GLY A 49 -5.95 -1.29 -12.24
N MET A 50 -5.16 -0.65 -13.11
CA MET A 50 -5.26 0.79 -13.27
C MET A 50 -6.63 1.19 -13.81
N GLN A 51 -7.19 2.22 -13.20
CA GLN A 51 -8.47 2.81 -13.55
C GLN A 51 -8.22 4.21 -14.10
N LYS A 52 -9.22 4.79 -14.75
CA LYS A 52 -9.15 6.18 -15.16
C LYS A 52 -9.09 7.06 -13.92
N ILE A 53 -8.05 7.88 -13.83
CA ILE A 53 -7.86 8.81 -12.72
C ILE A 53 -8.35 10.19 -13.14
N THR A 54 -9.25 10.75 -12.35
CA THR A 54 -9.71 12.12 -12.54
C THR A 54 -8.88 13.04 -11.64
N GLU A 55 -8.17 13.98 -12.25
CA GLU A 55 -7.33 14.92 -11.51
C GLU A 55 -8.18 15.90 -10.72
N VAL A 56 -7.78 16.15 -9.48
CA VAL A 56 -8.44 17.11 -8.59
C VAL A 56 -7.45 18.26 -8.34
N PRO A 57 -7.86 19.52 -8.55
CA PRO A 57 -6.95 20.65 -8.35
C PRO A 57 -6.63 20.89 -6.88
N ASP A 58 -5.48 21.52 -6.63
CA ASP A 58 -5.05 21.94 -5.30
C ASP A 58 -4.84 20.82 -4.30
N MET A 59 -4.43 19.64 -4.78
CA MET A 59 -4.08 18.51 -3.93
C MET A 59 -2.56 18.37 -3.82
N PRO A 60 -2.07 17.71 -2.75
CA PRO A 60 -0.64 17.42 -2.65
C PRO A 60 -0.13 16.65 -3.88
N MET A 61 1.15 16.82 -4.21
CA MET A 61 1.75 16.23 -5.40
C MET A 61 1.57 14.72 -5.50
N PHE A 62 1.59 14.02 -4.38
CA PHE A 62 1.46 12.56 -4.38
C PHE A 62 0.04 12.07 -4.62
N VAL A 63 -0.95 12.96 -4.53
CA VAL A 63 -2.34 12.62 -4.84
C VAL A 63 -2.54 12.81 -6.33
N LYS A 64 -2.72 11.69 -7.06
CA LYS A 64 -2.92 11.74 -8.51
C LYS A 64 -4.33 12.19 -8.88
N GLY A 65 -5.28 11.96 -8.02
CA GLY A 65 -6.67 12.31 -8.25
C GLY A 65 -7.60 11.32 -7.58
N VAL A 66 -8.73 11.04 -8.22
CA VAL A 66 -9.72 10.10 -7.71
C VAL A 66 -10.09 9.09 -8.78
N VAL A 67 -10.53 7.92 -8.35
CA VAL A 67 -11.09 6.89 -9.23
C VAL A 67 -12.50 6.55 -8.77
N ASN A 68 -13.31 6.10 -9.72
CA ASN A 68 -14.65 5.62 -9.42
C ASN A 68 -14.63 4.09 -9.41
N LEU A 69 -14.79 3.51 -8.23
CA LEU A 69 -14.89 2.06 -8.08
C LEU A 69 -16.32 1.72 -7.67
N ARG A 70 -17.07 1.16 -8.61
CA ARG A 70 -18.45 0.72 -8.36
C ARG A 70 -19.33 1.81 -7.76
N GLY A 71 -19.19 3.03 -8.26
CA GLY A 71 -19.98 4.18 -7.79
C GLY A 71 -19.41 4.91 -6.60
N GLN A 72 -18.31 4.42 -6.04
CA GLN A 72 -17.63 5.07 -4.93
C GLN A 72 -16.39 5.80 -5.42
N VAL A 73 -16.28 7.08 -5.08
CA VAL A 73 -15.14 7.90 -5.47
C VAL A 73 -14.06 7.75 -4.40
N ILE A 74 -12.90 7.28 -4.82
CA ILE A 74 -11.77 6.97 -3.93
C ILE A 74 -10.56 7.79 -4.34
N PRO A 75 -9.92 8.53 -3.40
CA PRO A 75 -8.67 9.23 -3.71
C PRO A 75 -7.55 8.24 -3.96
N VAL A 76 -6.63 8.62 -4.86
CA VAL A 76 -5.54 7.74 -5.29
C VAL A 76 -4.21 8.44 -5.03
N ILE A 77 -3.36 7.77 -4.31
CA ILE A 77 -2.01 8.23 -3.96
C ILE A 77 -1.01 7.42 -4.77
N ASP A 78 -0.10 8.14 -5.46
CA ASP A 78 1.02 7.50 -6.13
C ASP A 78 2.14 7.28 -5.10
N MET A 79 2.45 6.03 -4.80
CA MET A 79 3.40 5.70 -3.74
C MET A 79 4.83 6.13 -4.07
N ARG A 80 5.20 6.14 -5.35
CA ARG A 80 6.50 6.66 -5.73
C ARG A 80 6.63 8.14 -5.37
N LEU A 81 5.62 8.93 -5.70
CA LEU A 81 5.60 10.35 -5.38
C LEU A 81 5.53 10.58 -3.87
N ARG A 82 4.80 9.72 -3.17
CA ARG A 82 4.69 9.82 -1.70
C ARG A 82 6.05 9.66 -1.02
N PHE A 83 6.91 8.81 -1.58
CA PHE A 83 8.25 8.54 -1.04
C PHE A 83 9.35 9.33 -1.74
N ASN A 84 8.98 10.36 -2.53
CA ASN A 84 9.93 11.21 -3.26
C ASN A 84 10.81 10.43 -4.22
N MET A 85 10.26 9.35 -4.79
CA MET A 85 10.96 8.59 -5.83
C MET A 85 10.66 9.21 -7.20
N PRO A 86 11.55 9.00 -8.18
CA PRO A 86 11.25 9.47 -9.54
C PRO A 86 9.94 8.88 -10.07
N PRO A 87 9.09 9.70 -10.70
CA PRO A 87 7.86 9.18 -11.28
C PRO A 87 8.16 8.22 -12.42
N GLN A 88 7.25 7.27 -12.62
CA GLN A 88 7.35 6.30 -13.70
C GLN A 88 5.99 6.17 -14.37
N ASP A 89 6.00 5.99 -15.68
CA ASP A 89 4.78 5.77 -16.43
C ASP A 89 4.11 4.48 -15.96
N TYR A 90 2.79 4.49 -15.90
CA TYR A 90 2.04 3.31 -15.51
C TYR A 90 2.02 2.31 -16.66
N ASP A 91 2.17 1.05 -16.33
CA ASP A 91 2.16 -0.03 -17.32
C ASP A 91 1.13 -1.09 -16.94
N GLU A 92 1.15 -2.22 -17.62
CA GLU A 92 0.19 -3.31 -17.40
C GLU A 92 0.34 -3.97 -16.02
N ARG A 93 1.47 -3.78 -15.34
CA ARG A 93 1.72 -4.34 -14.00
C ARG A 93 1.29 -3.40 -12.89
N THR A 94 1.17 -2.13 -13.20
CA THR A 94 0.78 -1.11 -12.23
C THR A 94 -0.60 -1.43 -11.67
N CYS A 95 -0.71 -1.41 -10.35
CA CYS A 95 -1.95 -1.77 -9.66
C CYS A 95 -2.32 -0.71 -8.64
N ILE A 96 -3.59 -0.70 -8.27
CA ILE A 96 -4.09 0.11 -7.17
C ILE A 96 -4.46 -0.83 -6.02
N VAL A 97 -3.78 -0.66 -4.89
CA VAL A 97 -4.11 -1.37 -3.65
C VAL A 97 -5.08 -0.49 -2.88
N VAL A 98 -6.32 -0.95 -2.76
CA VAL A 98 -7.34 -0.19 -2.04
C VAL A 98 -7.26 -0.56 -0.57
N VAL A 99 -7.05 0.44 0.28
CA VAL A 99 -6.91 0.26 1.72
C VAL A 99 -7.97 1.05 2.45
N ASN A 100 -8.33 0.57 3.64
CA ASN A 100 -9.20 1.29 4.57
C ASN A 100 -8.39 1.54 5.82
N ILE A 101 -8.07 2.80 6.06
CA ILE A 101 -7.28 3.21 7.22
C ILE A 101 -8.09 4.26 7.98
N GLY A 102 -8.50 3.90 9.21
CA GLY A 102 -9.27 4.81 10.04
C GLY A 102 -10.61 5.21 9.44
N GLY A 103 -11.23 4.33 8.66
CA GLY A 103 -12.52 4.59 8.02
C GLY A 103 -12.40 5.27 6.66
N ALA A 104 -11.21 5.69 6.26
CA ALA A 104 -11.00 6.34 4.96
C ALA A 104 -10.50 5.32 3.95
N GLN A 105 -11.17 5.22 2.81
CA GLN A 105 -10.72 4.38 1.69
C GLN A 105 -9.82 5.18 0.79
N VAL A 106 -8.66 4.62 0.48
CA VAL A 106 -7.64 5.25 -0.37
C VAL A 106 -7.04 4.19 -1.28
N GLY A 107 -6.76 4.57 -2.51
CA GLY A 107 -6.04 3.70 -3.44
C GLY A 107 -4.56 4.06 -3.45
N LEU A 108 -3.71 3.05 -3.34
CA LEU A 108 -2.27 3.21 -3.40
C LEU A 108 -1.77 2.65 -4.72
N VAL A 109 -1.21 3.51 -5.57
CA VAL A 109 -0.64 3.07 -6.86
C VAL A 109 0.75 2.52 -6.60
N VAL A 110 0.98 1.27 -6.97
CA VAL A 110 2.26 0.59 -6.81
C VAL A 110 2.71 0.02 -8.14
N ASP A 111 4.02 -0.24 -8.28
CA ASP A 111 4.57 -0.74 -9.53
C ASP A 111 4.02 -2.11 -9.91
N THR A 112 3.96 -2.99 -8.92
CA THR A 112 3.35 -4.32 -9.07
C THR A 112 3.09 -4.89 -7.68
N VAL A 113 2.14 -5.81 -7.61
CA VAL A 113 1.84 -6.53 -6.37
C VAL A 113 2.45 -7.92 -6.46
N ASN A 114 3.10 -8.36 -5.40
CA ASN A 114 3.78 -9.65 -5.37
C ASN A 114 2.89 -10.75 -4.80
N GLU A 115 2.71 -10.76 -3.47
CA GLU A 115 1.97 -11.84 -2.80
C GLU A 115 1.61 -11.45 -1.37
N VAL A 116 0.80 -12.26 -0.74
CA VAL A 116 0.54 -12.17 0.71
C VAL A 116 1.57 -13.04 1.42
N ARG A 117 2.28 -12.47 2.40
CA ARG A 117 3.32 -13.18 3.15
C ARG A 117 3.10 -13.08 4.64
N ASN A 118 3.53 -14.12 5.33
CA ASN A 118 3.61 -14.12 6.78
C ASN A 118 5.04 -13.69 7.16
N ILE A 119 5.16 -12.62 7.94
CA ILE A 119 6.45 -12.12 8.43
C ILE A 119 6.31 -11.96 9.94
N GLU A 120 6.90 -12.88 10.68
CA GLU A 120 6.79 -12.89 12.14
C GLU A 120 7.61 -11.78 12.79
N GLU A 121 7.22 -11.37 13.99
CA GLU A 121 7.93 -10.32 14.73
C GLU A 121 9.43 -10.62 14.88
N SER A 122 9.79 -11.89 15.04
CA SER A 122 11.19 -12.30 15.15
C SER A 122 11.99 -12.01 13.91
N GLN A 123 11.33 -11.84 12.75
CA GLN A 123 11.96 -11.52 11.47
C GLN A 123 12.04 -10.02 11.23
N VAL A 124 11.48 -9.20 12.10
CA VAL A 124 11.38 -7.75 11.89
C VAL A 124 12.43 -7.02 12.72
N SER A 125 13.20 -6.18 12.06
CA SER A 125 14.16 -5.27 12.68
C SER A 125 13.59 -3.86 12.70
N PRO A 126 14.01 -3.00 13.64
CA PRO A 126 13.53 -1.61 13.66
C PRO A 126 13.99 -0.85 12.42
N PRO A 127 13.28 0.23 12.03
CA PRO A 127 13.69 1.04 10.89
C PRO A 127 15.06 1.68 11.11
N PRO A 128 15.83 1.91 10.05
CA PRO A 128 17.13 2.54 10.17
C PRO A 128 16.98 4.00 10.63
N LYS A 129 17.83 4.42 11.57
CA LYS A 129 17.78 5.76 12.14
C LYS A 129 18.37 6.82 11.23
N ALA A 130 19.17 6.41 10.25
CA ALA A 130 19.91 7.31 9.39
C ALA A 130 19.11 7.80 8.18
N ALA A 131 17.95 7.22 7.92
CA ALA A 131 17.10 7.69 6.85
C ALA A 131 16.57 9.09 7.19
N GLY A 132 16.40 9.93 6.18
CA GLY A 132 15.83 11.26 6.40
C GLY A 132 14.55 11.16 7.22
N ALA A 133 14.31 12.15 8.07
CA ALA A 133 13.23 12.12 9.05
C ALA A 133 11.85 11.81 8.46
N ASP A 134 11.63 12.18 7.21
CA ASP A 134 10.32 11.98 6.56
C ASP A 134 10.07 10.53 6.18
N SER A 135 11.09 9.81 5.69
CA SER A 135 10.94 8.41 5.30
C SER A 135 10.69 7.50 6.49
N ALA A 136 11.37 7.76 7.60
CA ALA A 136 11.28 6.93 8.80
C ALA A 136 9.88 6.90 9.40
N GLN A 137 9.07 7.92 9.15
CA GLN A 137 7.71 8.01 9.69
C GLN A 137 6.78 6.96 9.10
N TYR A 138 7.05 6.50 7.89
CA TYR A 138 6.17 5.56 7.19
C TYR A 138 6.60 4.12 7.37
N ILE A 139 7.76 3.88 7.96
CA ILE A 139 8.34 2.55 8.07
C ILE A 139 8.08 1.99 9.46
N GLN A 140 7.36 0.89 9.52
CA GLN A 140 7.09 0.14 10.74
C GLN A 140 8.31 -0.68 11.15
N GLY A 141 9.01 -1.26 10.17
CA GLY A 141 10.19 -2.09 10.40
C GLY A 141 10.70 -2.67 9.10
N MET A 142 11.77 -3.48 9.22
CA MET A 142 12.40 -4.15 8.09
C MET A 142 12.24 -5.66 8.28
N GLY A 143 11.44 -6.29 7.43
CA GLY A 143 11.19 -7.74 7.51
C GLY A 143 12.23 -8.51 6.73
N LYS A 144 12.87 -9.48 7.38
CA LYS A 144 13.84 -10.37 6.73
C LYS A 144 13.11 -11.59 6.21
N VAL A 145 13.17 -11.81 4.90
CA VAL A 145 12.57 -12.96 4.24
C VAL A 145 13.64 -13.62 3.40
N GLY A 146 14.23 -14.70 3.93
CA GLY A 146 15.40 -15.30 3.31
C GLY A 146 16.55 -14.31 3.24
N GLU A 147 17.07 -14.05 2.05
CA GLU A 147 18.13 -13.05 1.84
C GLU A 147 17.57 -11.69 1.49
N SER A 148 16.26 -11.58 1.34
CA SER A 148 15.59 -10.33 0.96
C SER A 148 15.12 -9.56 2.17
N VAL A 149 14.92 -8.25 1.97
CA VAL A 149 14.36 -7.37 2.99
C VAL A 149 13.09 -6.75 2.43
N VAL A 150 12.01 -6.84 3.21
CA VAL A 150 10.73 -6.19 2.88
C VAL A 150 10.57 -4.99 3.81
N ILE A 151 10.36 -3.82 3.22
CA ILE A 151 10.15 -2.60 4.00
C ILE A 151 8.69 -2.55 4.44
N LEU A 152 8.44 -2.75 5.74
CA LEU A 152 7.08 -2.80 6.27
C LEU A 152 6.58 -1.39 6.57
N LEU A 153 5.44 -1.05 5.99
CA LEU A 153 4.87 0.29 6.10
C LEU A 153 3.86 0.37 7.24
N GLU A 154 3.88 1.50 7.93
CA GLU A 154 2.88 1.79 8.95
C GLU A 154 1.68 2.46 8.28
N GLY A 155 0.59 1.72 8.12
CA GLY A 155 -0.57 2.20 7.40
C GLY A 155 -1.13 3.51 7.93
N LYS A 156 -1.22 3.64 9.24
CA LYS A 156 -1.79 4.84 9.86
C LYS A 156 -0.95 6.09 9.60
N ARG A 157 0.34 5.92 9.38
CA ARG A 157 1.25 7.04 9.15
C ARG A 157 1.41 7.39 7.69
N LEU A 158 1.01 6.51 6.79
CA LEU A 158 1.00 6.79 5.36
C LEU A 158 0.08 7.96 5.04
N LEU A 159 -1.03 8.04 5.76
CA LEU A 159 -2.00 9.11 5.62
C LEU A 159 -1.96 9.93 6.90
N ARG A 160 -1.26 11.06 6.85
CA ARG A 160 -1.23 11.98 7.98
C ARG A 160 -2.60 12.59 8.18
N GLU A 161 -2.95 12.89 9.43
CA GLU A 161 -4.26 13.40 9.79
C GLU A 161 -4.68 14.61 8.95
N HIS A 162 -3.77 15.56 8.73
CA HIS A 162 -4.08 16.75 7.94
C HIS A 162 -4.27 16.43 6.45
N GLU A 163 -3.60 15.39 5.97
CA GLU A 163 -3.75 14.95 4.57
C GLU A 163 -5.07 14.23 4.39
N MET A 164 -5.49 13.45 5.39
CA MET A 164 -6.79 12.78 5.37
C MET A 164 -7.94 13.77 5.41
N ALA A 165 -7.78 14.86 6.12
CA ALA A 165 -8.79 15.91 6.18
C ALA A 165 -9.08 16.51 4.79
N ALA A 166 -8.12 16.48 3.88
CA ALA A 166 -8.30 16.96 2.52
C ALA A 166 -9.26 16.08 1.70
N PHE A 167 -9.50 14.86 2.15
CA PHE A 167 -10.39 13.90 1.49
C PHE A 167 -11.80 13.86 2.12
N ALA A 168 -11.97 14.55 3.19
CA ALA A 168 -13.25 14.54 3.93
C ALA A 168 -14.34 15.34 3.20
#